data_c5223c78c8b62b69fbc4853d048edff6
#
_entry.id   c5223c78c8b62b69fbc4853d048edff6
#
_cell.length_a   1.000
_cell.length_b   1.000
_cell.length_c   1.000
_cell.angle_alpha   90.00
_cell.angle_beta   90.00
_cell.angle_gamma   90.00
#
_symmetry.space_group_name_H-M   'P 1'
#
loop_
_entity.id
_entity.type
_entity.pdbx_description
1 polymer ?
#
loop_
_entity_poly.entity_id
_entity_poly.type
_entity_poly.pdbx_seq_one_letter_code
_entity_poly.pdbx_strand_id
1 'polypeptide(L)'
;MKSASMLAMILALVCCFSGLAIAQAQTPDTLPVSPGSFGETLTANEIMARVAANQDRSQEARKQYIYRQQIHVALNRTNGKLVRQEDTDYRVVPQADKTDRKLEKITGKYWKKGKYEQFSGEPIPDADHLDAELVNDMREDLVEPKSKDGIGQNLVPFSSEKLKRHVFRLEGRETFQGHDSYRISFRPADKEDLDWAGEAYIDANDFEPIYVYTKLARKIPLAIRTLLGTDVPGFGYSLRYEKQPGGVWFPKSYGQEFTLHVLFFFNRQVMVSMNNKDFEQTHVDTKITAEAPPTAR
;
A
#
# COMPACT_ATOMS: atom_id res chain seq x y z
N MET A 1 27.10 10.92 10.75
CA MET A 1 26.16 9.87 11.21
C MET A 1 24.84 10.19 10.55
N LYS A 2 24.40 9.39 9.56
CA LYS A 2 23.09 9.58 8.90
C LYS A 2 22.02 9.30 9.94
N SER A 3 21.19 10.28 10.25
CA SER A 3 19.99 10.12 11.05
C SER A 3 19.14 9.02 10.39
N ALA A 4 18.92 7.91 11.06
CA ALA A 4 17.95 6.93 10.61
C ALA A 4 16.59 7.64 10.62
N SER A 5 15.88 7.65 9.48
CA SER A 5 14.57 8.26 9.35
C SER A 5 13.69 7.81 10.53
N MET A 6 13.08 8.76 11.22
CA MET A 6 12.23 8.51 12.38
C MET A 6 11.03 7.63 12.00
N LEU A 7 10.56 7.76 10.78
CA LEU A 7 9.45 6.97 10.25
C LEU A 7 9.88 5.56 9.84
N ALA A 8 11.07 5.41 9.24
CA ALA A 8 11.67 4.11 8.97
C ALA A 8 11.82 3.30 10.27
N MET A 9 12.08 3.97 11.39
CA MET A 9 12.11 3.35 12.71
C MET A 9 10.71 2.92 13.19
N ILE A 10 9.67 3.70 12.89
CA ILE A 10 8.27 3.36 13.22
C ILE A 10 7.76 2.24 12.31
N LEU A 11 8.01 2.32 11.00
CA LEU A 11 7.65 1.26 10.04
C LEU A 11 8.48 -0.01 10.21
N ALA A 12 9.78 0.10 10.47
CA ALA A 12 10.65 -1.05 10.76
C ALA A 12 10.22 -1.77 12.02
N LEU A 13 9.66 -1.05 13.01
CA LEU A 13 9.12 -1.68 14.21
C LEU A 13 7.87 -2.51 13.93
N VAL A 14 7.02 -2.08 13.01
CA VAL A 14 5.85 -2.84 12.52
C VAL A 14 6.28 -4.06 11.71
N CYS A 15 7.41 -3.98 10.98
CA CYS A 15 7.94 -5.07 10.16
C CYS A 15 8.87 -6.04 10.91
N CYS A 16 9.61 -5.59 11.93
CA CYS A 16 10.62 -6.43 12.62
C CYS A 16 10.04 -7.47 13.59
N PHE A 17 8.80 -7.35 14.03
CA PHE A 17 8.16 -8.36 14.88
C PHE A 17 7.59 -9.57 14.12
N SER A 18 7.76 -9.61 12.81
CA SER A 18 7.25 -10.69 11.95
C SER A 18 8.15 -11.94 11.85
N GLY A 19 9.22 -12.03 12.60
CA GLY A 19 10.19 -13.11 12.44
C GLY A 19 10.59 -13.80 13.74
N LEU A 20 9.75 -14.65 14.31
CA LEU A 20 10.06 -15.91 15.01
C LEU A 20 8.77 -16.50 15.60
N ALA A 21 8.08 -17.32 14.85
CA ALA A 21 7.08 -18.23 15.43
C ALA A 21 7.39 -19.65 14.94
N ILE A 22 7.80 -20.48 15.86
CA ILE A 22 7.95 -21.94 15.70
C ILE A 22 6.54 -22.50 15.53
N ALA A 23 6.28 -23.12 14.38
CA ALA A 23 5.04 -23.78 14.07
C ALA A 23 4.79 -24.98 14.98
N GLN A 24 3.75 -24.93 15.81
CA GLN A 24 3.09 -26.13 16.33
C GLN A 24 1.86 -26.42 15.48
N ALA A 25 1.91 -27.54 14.77
CA ALA A 25 0.81 -28.06 13.98
C ALA A 25 -0.32 -28.53 14.93
N GLN A 26 -1.49 -27.89 14.81
CA GLN A 26 -2.74 -28.43 15.35
C GLN A 26 -3.54 -29.03 14.20
N THR A 27 -3.91 -30.30 14.36
CA THR A 27 -4.77 -31.08 13.48
C THR A 27 -6.19 -30.50 13.44
N PRO A 28 -6.83 -30.37 12.29
CA PRO A 28 -8.21 -29.91 12.21
C PRO A 28 -9.18 -31.05 12.54
N ASP A 29 -10.09 -30.78 13.49
CA ASP A 29 -11.26 -31.60 13.76
C ASP A 29 -12.23 -31.53 12.58
N THR A 30 -12.47 -32.68 11.94
CA THR A 30 -13.41 -32.85 10.84
C THR A 30 -14.81 -33.12 11.41
N LEU A 31 -15.74 -32.18 11.22
CA LEU A 31 -17.18 -32.43 11.37
C LEU A 31 -17.80 -32.83 10.01
N PRO A 32 -18.75 -33.76 9.98
CA PRO A 32 -19.32 -34.28 8.73
C PRO A 32 -20.26 -33.28 8.08
N VAL A 33 -20.04 -32.98 6.80
CA VAL A 33 -20.92 -32.17 5.96
C VAL A 33 -21.94 -33.07 5.31
N SER A 34 -23.23 -32.80 5.54
CA SER A 34 -24.35 -33.39 4.77
C SER A 34 -24.42 -32.78 3.37
N PRO A 35 -24.71 -33.58 2.31
CA PRO A 35 -24.81 -33.08 0.97
C PRO A 35 -26.22 -32.51 0.69
N GLY A 36 -26.28 -31.17 0.64
CA GLY A 36 -27.43 -30.43 0.12
C GLY A 36 -26.99 -29.64 -1.10
N SER A 37 -27.46 -30.00 -2.27
CA SER A 37 -27.21 -29.36 -3.55
C SER A 37 -27.83 -27.95 -3.59
N PHE A 38 -26.98 -26.95 -3.47
CA PHE A 38 -27.22 -25.60 -3.99
C PHE A 38 -25.86 -25.07 -4.43
N GLY A 39 -25.81 -24.30 -5.53
CA GLY A 39 -24.57 -23.84 -6.17
C GLY A 39 -23.47 -23.51 -5.18
N GLU A 40 -22.28 -24.05 -5.39
CA GLU A 40 -21.13 -23.97 -4.47
C GLU A 40 -20.86 -22.52 -4.05
N THR A 41 -21.27 -22.21 -2.83
CA THR A 41 -20.97 -20.90 -2.23
C THR A 41 -19.50 -20.94 -1.83
N LEU A 42 -18.67 -20.19 -2.55
CA LEU A 42 -17.23 -20.10 -2.27
C LEU A 42 -17.00 -19.67 -0.82
N THR A 43 -16.07 -20.32 -0.16
CA THR A 43 -15.60 -19.92 1.15
C THR A 43 -14.70 -18.68 1.06
N ALA A 44 -14.55 -17.93 2.16
CA ALA A 44 -13.64 -16.80 2.22
C ALA A 44 -12.21 -17.16 1.78
N ASN A 45 -11.71 -18.33 2.20
CA ASN A 45 -10.38 -18.80 1.85
C ASN A 45 -10.23 -19.11 0.35
N GLU A 46 -11.24 -19.69 -0.29
CA GLU A 46 -11.25 -19.96 -1.73
C GLU A 46 -11.29 -18.64 -2.54
N ILE A 47 -12.11 -17.68 -2.12
CA ILE A 47 -12.13 -16.34 -2.71
C ILE A 47 -10.75 -15.70 -2.61
N MET A 48 -10.18 -15.67 -1.42
CA MET A 48 -8.89 -15.01 -1.18
C MET A 48 -7.72 -15.73 -1.85
N ALA A 49 -7.76 -17.04 -2.02
CA ALA A 49 -6.77 -17.77 -2.81
C ALA A 49 -6.78 -17.34 -4.28
N ARG A 50 -7.97 -17.12 -4.87
CA ARG A 50 -8.11 -16.59 -6.23
C ARG A 50 -7.62 -15.14 -6.32
N VAL A 51 -7.98 -14.31 -5.33
CA VAL A 51 -7.50 -12.91 -5.23
C VAL A 51 -5.98 -12.88 -5.23
N ALA A 52 -5.33 -13.69 -4.40
CA ALA A 52 -3.88 -13.70 -4.30
C ALA A 52 -3.21 -14.11 -5.62
N ALA A 53 -3.70 -15.18 -6.24
CA ALA A 53 -3.19 -15.62 -7.55
C ALA A 53 -3.38 -14.54 -8.64
N ASN A 54 -4.46 -13.76 -8.57
CA ASN A 54 -4.71 -12.66 -9.49
C ASN A 54 -3.79 -11.47 -9.19
N GLN A 55 -3.62 -11.11 -7.91
CA GLN A 55 -2.71 -10.04 -7.53
C GLN A 55 -1.25 -10.32 -7.94
N ASP A 56 -0.78 -11.56 -7.81
CA ASP A 56 0.54 -11.97 -8.27
C ASP A 56 0.67 -11.83 -9.80
N ARG A 57 -0.37 -12.23 -10.57
CA ARG A 57 -0.41 -12.05 -12.03
C ARG A 57 -0.51 -10.57 -12.44
N SER A 58 -1.36 -9.83 -11.76
CA SER A 58 -1.55 -8.40 -12.02
C SER A 58 -0.27 -7.62 -11.75
N GLN A 59 0.56 -8.01 -10.77
CA GLN A 59 1.86 -7.40 -10.53
C GLN A 59 2.78 -7.55 -11.75
N GLU A 60 2.84 -8.75 -12.36
CA GLU A 60 3.62 -8.95 -13.57
C GLU A 60 3.07 -8.16 -14.77
N ALA A 61 1.74 -8.12 -14.92
CA ALA A 61 1.11 -7.36 -16.00
C ALA A 61 1.32 -5.84 -15.85
N ARG A 62 1.29 -5.32 -14.62
CA ARG A 62 1.52 -3.89 -14.33
C ARG A 62 2.91 -3.40 -14.72
N LYS A 63 3.91 -4.27 -14.79
CA LYS A 63 5.26 -3.91 -15.29
C LYS A 63 5.26 -3.43 -16.74
N GLN A 64 4.22 -3.74 -17.50
CA GLN A 64 4.08 -3.31 -18.88
C GLN A 64 3.42 -1.93 -19.04
N TYR A 65 3.22 -1.20 -17.94
CA TYR A 65 2.57 0.10 -17.96
C TYR A 65 3.48 1.19 -17.43
N ILE A 66 3.51 2.30 -18.15
CA ILE A 66 4.04 3.57 -17.67
C ILE A 66 2.85 4.37 -17.16
N TYR A 67 3.01 5.08 -16.05
CA TYR A 67 1.94 5.89 -15.49
C TYR A 67 2.47 7.09 -14.71
N ARG A 68 1.57 8.03 -14.39
CA ARG A 68 1.85 9.13 -13.48
C ARG A 68 1.35 8.81 -12.08
N GLN A 69 2.16 9.13 -11.09
CA GLN A 69 1.82 9.01 -9.69
C GLN A 69 1.88 10.39 -9.02
N GLN A 70 0.73 10.84 -8.54
CA GLN A 70 0.62 12.07 -7.77
C GLN A 70 0.56 11.74 -6.29
N ILE A 71 1.43 12.35 -5.50
CA ILE A 71 1.44 12.20 -4.04
C ILE A 71 1.19 13.56 -3.41
N HIS A 72 0.24 13.61 -2.49
CA HIS A 72 -0.06 14.76 -1.67
C HIS A 72 0.17 14.41 -0.22
N VAL A 73 0.96 15.21 0.47
CA VAL A 73 1.20 15.10 1.92
C VAL A 73 0.88 16.43 2.58
N ALA A 74 0.05 16.40 3.61
CA ALA A 74 -0.28 17.58 4.41
C ALA A 74 -0.08 17.30 5.90
N LEU A 75 0.54 18.23 6.58
CA LEU A 75 0.73 18.23 8.03
C LEU A 75 -0.05 19.38 8.65
N ASN A 76 -0.96 19.05 9.55
CA ASN A 76 -1.73 20.02 10.31
C ASN A 76 -1.34 19.94 11.81
N ARG A 77 -1.49 21.04 12.51
CA ARG A 77 -1.55 21.02 13.98
C ARG A 77 -2.85 20.37 14.44
N THR A 78 -2.94 19.95 15.68
CA THR A 78 -4.15 19.38 16.30
C THR A 78 -5.38 20.29 16.25
N ASN A 79 -5.19 21.59 16.06
CA ASN A 79 -6.29 22.56 15.85
C ASN A 79 -6.67 22.73 14.36
N GLY A 80 -6.22 21.85 13.48
CA GLY A 80 -6.51 21.87 12.05
C GLY A 80 -5.70 22.89 11.23
N LYS A 81 -4.83 23.70 11.86
CA LYS A 81 -4.02 24.68 11.12
C LYS A 81 -2.92 23.98 10.33
N LEU A 82 -2.90 24.21 9.01
CA LEU A 82 -1.86 23.68 8.12
C LEU A 82 -0.47 24.20 8.56
N VAL A 83 0.49 23.28 8.62
CA VAL A 83 1.91 23.57 8.89
C VAL A 83 2.71 23.46 7.62
N ARG A 84 2.56 22.36 6.88
CA ARG A 84 3.25 22.08 5.63
C ARG A 84 2.38 21.22 4.73
N GLN A 85 2.49 21.46 3.43
CA GLN A 85 1.84 20.66 2.39
C GLN A 85 2.79 20.56 1.21
N GLU A 86 2.87 19.38 0.62
CA GLU A 86 3.62 19.12 -0.60
C GLU A 86 2.79 18.30 -1.58
N ASP A 87 2.90 18.64 -2.86
CA ASP A 87 2.30 17.96 -4.00
C ASP A 87 3.46 17.58 -4.94
N THR A 88 3.58 16.29 -5.22
CA THR A 88 4.61 15.74 -6.11
C THR A 88 4.00 14.94 -7.24
N ASP A 89 4.54 15.11 -8.45
CA ASP A 89 4.21 14.32 -9.63
C ASP A 89 5.43 13.49 -10.06
N TYR A 90 5.25 12.20 -10.16
CA TYR A 90 6.26 11.26 -10.65
C TYR A 90 5.81 10.61 -11.96
N ARG A 91 6.72 10.44 -12.88
CA ARG A 91 6.59 9.45 -13.97
C ARG A 91 7.17 8.13 -13.49
N VAL A 92 6.34 7.10 -13.51
CA VAL A 92 6.68 5.75 -13.06
C VAL A 92 6.91 4.87 -14.28
N VAL A 93 8.08 4.25 -14.36
CA VAL A 93 8.50 3.39 -15.47
C VAL A 93 9.01 2.07 -14.89
N PRO A 94 8.15 1.04 -14.76
CA PRO A 94 8.58 -0.28 -14.35
C PRO A 94 9.60 -0.87 -15.34
N GLN A 95 10.59 -1.58 -14.81
CA GLN A 95 11.60 -2.33 -15.55
C GLN A 95 11.57 -3.81 -15.11
N ALA A 96 12.42 -4.64 -15.68
CA ALA A 96 12.43 -6.06 -15.40
C ALA A 96 12.60 -6.40 -13.90
N ASP A 97 13.47 -5.68 -13.21
CA ASP A 97 13.90 -5.97 -11.83
C ASP A 97 13.66 -4.83 -10.83
N LYS A 98 13.33 -3.64 -11.32
CA LYS A 98 13.12 -2.43 -10.51
C LYS A 98 12.10 -1.52 -11.17
N THR A 99 11.75 -0.46 -10.48
CA THR A 99 10.94 0.64 -11.06
C THR A 99 11.72 1.94 -11.00
N ASP A 100 11.87 2.59 -12.14
CA ASP A 100 12.42 3.94 -12.20
C ASP A 100 11.29 4.94 -11.95
N ARG A 101 11.54 5.89 -11.05
CA ARG A 101 10.64 7.00 -10.76
C ARG A 101 11.35 8.31 -11.00
N LYS A 102 10.82 9.06 -11.92
CA LYS A 102 11.33 10.39 -12.25
C LYS A 102 10.40 11.43 -11.65
N LEU A 103 10.92 12.25 -10.73
CA LEU A 103 10.22 13.44 -10.25
C LEU A 103 10.06 14.43 -11.41
N GLU A 104 8.81 14.76 -11.75
CA GLU A 104 8.49 15.73 -12.81
C GLU A 104 8.14 17.09 -12.22
N LYS A 105 7.50 17.11 -11.06
CA LYS A 105 7.08 18.34 -10.40
C LYS A 105 7.02 18.16 -8.90
N ILE A 106 7.42 19.21 -8.18
CA ILE A 106 7.16 19.37 -6.75
C ILE A 106 6.72 20.80 -6.48
N THR A 107 5.66 20.94 -5.71
CA THR A 107 5.16 22.24 -5.24
C THR A 107 4.72 22.09 -3.78
N GLY A 108 4.74 23.18 -3.05
CA GLY A 108 4.28 23.13 -1.68
C GLY A 108 4.10 24.51 -1.06
N LYS A 109 3.61 24.48 0.17
CA LYS A 109 3.52 25.65 1.05
C LYS A 109 3.77 25.25 2.49
N TYR A 110 4.34 26.14 3.25
CA TYR A 110 4.63 25.92 4.66
C TYR A 110 4.50 27.20 5.48
N TRP A 111 4.21 27.04 6.78
CA TRP A 111 4.04 28.15 7.69
C TRP A 111 5.39 28.60 8.23
N LYS A 112 5.75 29.86 7.98
CA LYS A 112 7.01 30.47 8.46
C LYS A 112 6.78 31.90 8.93
N LYS A 113 7.21 32.22 10.14
CA LYS A 113 7.19 33.59 10.71
C LYS A 113 5.86 34.33 10.51
N GLY A 114 4.72 33.64 10.74
CA GLY A 114 3.40 34.29 10.71
C GLY A 114 2.69 34.29 9.36
N LYS A 115 3.29 33.75 8.29
CA LYS A 115 2.70 33.69 6.95
C LYS A 115 2.94 32.34 6.29
N TYR A 116 2.20 32.02 5.23
CA TYR A 116 2.50 30.91 4.34
C TYR A 116 3.51 31.34 3.27
N GLU A 117 4.56 30.59 3.13
CA GLU A 117 5.49 30.67 2.00
C GLU A 117 5.23 29.51 1.05
N GLN A 118 5.24 29.79 -0.26
CA GLN A 118 5.07 28.78 -1.31
C GLN A 118 6.41 28.49 -1.97
N PHE A 119 6.58 27.28 -2.48
CA PHE A 119 7.74 26.88 -3.26
C PHE A 119 7.36 25.98 -4.42
N SER A 120 8.24 25.92 -5.43
CA SER A 120 8.13 25.03 -6.59
C SER A 120 9.53 24.64 -7.01
N GLY A 121 9.73 23.34 -7.29
CA GLY A 121 11.04 22.78 -7.63
C GLY A 121 11.95 22.55 -6.43
N GLU A 122 13.16 22.13 -6.72
CA GLU A 122 14.23 21.93 -5.74
C GLU A 122 15.20 23.14 -5.71
N PRO A 123 15.86 23.42 -4.60
CA PRO A 123 15.85 22.69 -3.33
C PRO A 123 14.59 22.93 -2.52
N ILE A 124 14.16 21.90 -1.77
CA ILE A 124 13.01 21.99 -0.87
C ILE A 124 13.37 22.90 0.31
N PRO A 125 12.58 23.96 0.59
CA PRO A 125 12.87 24.88 1.68
C PRO A 125 12.79 24.24 3.06
N ASP A 126 13.66 24.67 3.97
CA ASP A 126 13.71 24.21 5.36
C ASP A 126 13.77 22.67 5.47
N ALA A 127 14.56 22.01 4.59
CA ALA A 127 14.67 20.55 4.53
C ALA A 127 15.12 19.91 5.85
N ASP A 128 15.88 20.64 6.67
CA ASP A 128 16.35 20.19 7.99
C ASP A 128 15.31 20.36 9.11
N HIS A 129 14.13 20.90 8.80
CA HIS A 129 13.06 21.05 9.80
C HIS A 129 12.25 19.76 9.91
N LEU A 130 11.90 19.35 11.14
CA LEU A 130 11.15 18.11 11.42
C LEU A 130 9.89 17.91 10.55
N ASP A 131 9.16 19.00 10.25
CA ASP A 131 7.98 18.92 9.39
C ASP A 131 8.34 18.61 7.93
N ALA A 132 9.49 19.07 7.45
CA ALA A 132 9.98 18.75 6.10
C ALA A 132 10.53 17.32 6.02
N GLU A 133 11.30 16.91 7.03
CA GLU A 133 11.77 15.52 7.15
C GLU A 133 10.61 14.55 7.16
N LEU A 134 9.57 14.82 7.97
CA LEU A 134 8.38 13.97 8.05
C LEU A 134 7.65 13.85 6.70
N VAL A 135 7.47 14.96 5.97
CA VAL A 135 6.85 14.93 4.64
C VAL A 135 7.70 14.16 3.64
N ASN A 136 9.03 14.34 3.69
CA ASN A 136 9.95 13.59 2.83
C ASN A 136 9.88 12.08 3.11
N ASP A 137 9.90 11.70 4.38
CA ASP A 137 9.79 10.30 4.80
C ASP A 137 8.48 9.66 4.32
N MET A 138 7.34 10.37 4.49
CA MET A 138 6.03 9.90 4.00
C MET A 138 6.03 9.69 2.50
N ARG A 139 6.63 10.61 1.76
CA ARG A 139 6.73 10.53 0.31
C ARG A 139 7.61 9.37 -0.13
N GLU A 140 8.78 9.19 0.51
CA GLU A 140 9.73 8.13 0.17
C GLU A 140 9.20 6.73 0.50
N ASP A 141 8.46 6.57 1.59
CA ASP A 141 7.88 5.30 1.99
C ASP A 141 6.80 4.79 1.02
N LEU A 142 6.05 5.71 0.38
CA LEU A 142 5.12 5.36 -0.68
C LEU A 142 5.82 4.95 -1.99
N VAL A 143 7.09 5.33 -2.11
CA VAL A 143 7.95 5.16 -3.29
C VAL A 143 8.95 4.03 -3.01
N GLU A 144 8.51 2.81 -2.76
CA GLU A 144 9.44 1.71 -2.48
C GLU A 144 10.36 1.43 -3.69
N PRO A 145 11.70 1.68 -3.59
CA PRO A 145 12.62 1.53 -4.73
C PRO A 145 12.74 0.10 -5.25
N LYS A 146 12.38 -0.89 -4.41
CA LYS A 146 12.42 -2.33 -4.75
C LYS A 146 11.11 -2.82 -5.38
N SER A 147 10.10 -1.98 -5.46
CA SER A 147 8.84 -2.35 -6.10
C SER A 147 9.06 -2.60 -7.59
N LYS A 148 8.58 -3.73 -8.07
CA LYS A 148 8.72 -4.13 -9.49
C LYS A 148 7.70 -3.45 -10.40
N ASP A 149 6.58 -3.01 -9.87
CA ASP A 149 5.48 -2.38 -10.60
C ASP A 149 5.21 -0.92 -10.15
N GLY A 150 6.08 -0.39 -9.29
CA GLY A 150 5.92 0.96 -8.73
C GLY A 150 4.94 1.06 -7.57
N ILE A 151 4.38 -0.07 -7.13
CA ILE A 151 3.43 -0.13 -6.03
C ILE A 151 4.12 -0.77 -4.83
N GLY A 152 4.07 -0.12 -3.69
CA GLY A 152 4.70 -0.63 -2.47
C GLY A 152 4.12 -2.00 -2.10
N GLN A 153 4.97 -3.01 -1.96
CA GLN A 153 4.55 -4.39 -1.64
C GLN A 153 3.80 -4.49 -0.31
N ASN A 154 4.10 -3.58 0.62
CA ASN A 154 3.42 -3.52 1.91
C ASN A 154 1.99 -2.99 1.82
N LEU A 155 1.65 -2.30 0.73
CA LEU A 155 0.31 -1.77 0.48
C LEU A 155 -0.66 -2.84 -0.04
N VAL A 156 -0.19 -4.01 -0.47
CA VAL A 156 -1.02 -5.10 -0.98
C VAL A 156 -1.05 -6.25 0.03
N PRO A 157 -2.06 -6.33 0.89
CA PRO A 157 -2.13 -7.36 1.94
C PRO A 157 -2.45 -8.77 1.41
N PHE A 158 -2.76 -8.93 0.11
CA PHE A 158 -3.36 -10.13 -0.45
C PHE A 158 -2.46 -10.90 -1.42
N SER A 159 -1.13 -10.81 -1.30
CA SER A 159 -0.26 -11.70 -2.05
C SER A 159 -0.31 -13.13 -1.51
N SER A 160 0.04 -14.11 -2.33
CA SER A 160 0.06 -15.54 -1.94
C SER A 160 0.94 -15.81 -0.72
N GLU A 161 2.00 -15.04 -0.53
CA GLU A 161 2.88 -15.11 0.65
C GLU A 161 2.19 -14.65 1.93
N LYS A 162 1.39 -13.56 1.84
CA LYS A 162 0.75 -12.92 3.01
C LYS A 162 -0.52 -13.61 3.46
N LEU A 163 -1.20 -14.35 2.56
CA LEU A 163 -2.47 -15.01 2.91
C LEU A 163 -2.38 -15.89 4.16
N LYS A 164 -1.29 -16.63 4.31
CA LYS A 164 -1.10 -17.57 5.43
C LYS A 164 -1.04 -16.90 6.81
N ARG A 165 -0.80 -15.59 6.82
CA ARG A 165 -0.66 -14.80 8.05
C ARG A 165 -1.98 -14.17 8.50
N HIS A 166 -3.05 -14.31 7.68
CA HIS A 166 -4.34 -13.70 7.95
C HIS A 166 -5.46 -14.74 8.02
N VAL A 167 -6.48 -14.42 8.79
CA VAL A 167 -7.76 -15.12 8.82
C VAL A 167 -8.78 -14.26 8.11
N PHE A 168 -9.51 -14.88 7.19
CA PHE A 168 -10.52 -14.23 6.36
C PHE A 168 -11.92 -14.72 6.72
N ARG A 169 -12.89 -13.82 6.63
CA ARG A 169 -14.30 -14.12 6.81
C ARG A 169 -15.14 -13.47 5.72
N LEU A 170 -15.99 -14.23 5.08
CA LEU A 170 -16.99 -13.73 4.15
C LEU A 170 -18.13 -13.09 4.96
N GLU A 171 -18.30 -11.78 4.81
CA GLU A 171 -19.35 -11.01 5.48
C GLU A 171 -20.64 -10.96 4.64
N GLY A 172 -20.53 -11.09 3.31
CA GLY A 172 -21.67 -11.10 2.40
C GLY A 172 -21.26 -10.87 0.94
N ARG A 173 -22.29 -10.78 0.11
CA ARG A 173 -22.18 -10.40 -1.31
C ARG A 173 -23.14 -9.26 -1.57
N GLU A 174 -22.64 -8.18 -2.15
CA GLU A 174 -23.40 -6.96 -2.38
C GLU A 174 -22.86 -6.17 -3.58
N THR A 175 -23.65 -5.25 -4.10
CA THR A 175 -23.15 -4.32 -5.12
C THR A 175 -22.37 -3.20 -4.47
N PHE A 176 -21.08 -3.08 -4.78
CA PHE A 176 -20.22 -2.02 -4.32
C PHE A 176 -19.62 -1.26 -5.52
N GLN A 177 -19.87 0.06 -5.60
CA GLN A 177 -19.42 0.94 -6.69
C GLN A 177 -19.77 0.44 -8.10
N GLY A 178 -20.92 -0.23 -8.24
CA GLY A 178 -21.38 -0.78 -9.51
C GLY A 178 -20.88 -2.20 -9.83
N HIS A 179 -20.07 -2.78 -8.98
CA HIS A 179 -19.57 -4.15 -9.08
C HIS A 179 -20.33 -5.11 -8.17
N ASP A 180 -20.67 -6.28 -8.64
CA ASP A 180 -21.07 -7.39 -7.79
C ASP A 180 -19.84 -7.86 -7.01
N SER A 181 -19.91 -7.84 -5.69
CA SER A 181 -18.72 -7.91 -4.85
C SER A 181 -18.90 -8.80 -3.64
N TYR A 182 -17.87 -9.55 -3.29
CA TYR A 182 -17.74 -10.18 -1.99
C TYR A 182 -17.18 -9.16 -0.99
N ARG A 183 -17.83 -9.01 0.17
CA ARG A 183 -17.29 -8.28 1.30
C ARG A 183 -16.57 -9.23 2.23
N ILE A 184 -15.26 -9.06 2.37
CA ILE A 184 -14.36 -9.91 3.16
C ILE A 184 -13.76 -9.08 4.28
N SER A 185 -13.93 -9.52 5.53
CA SER A 185 -13.12 -9.02 6.65
C SER A 185 -11.87 -9.86 6.83
N PHE A 186 -10.78 -9.24 7.28
CA PHE A 186 -9.52 -9.92 7.53
C PHE A 186 -8.82 -9.38 8.79
N ARG A 187 -8.04 -10.23 9.41
CA ARG A 187 -7.20 -9.91 10.57
C ARG A 187 -5.99 -10.82 10.63
N PRO A 188 -4.92 -10.46 11.33
CA PRO A 188 -3.82 -11.37 11.59
C PRO A 188 -4.31 -12.68 12.24
N ALA A 189 -3.69 -13.79 11.84
CA ALA A 189 -3.93 -15.10 12.45
C ALA A 189 -3.44 -15.11 13.91
N ASP A 190 -2.26 -14.53 14.14
CA ASP A 190 -1.75 -14.25 15.48
C ASP A 190 -2.32 -12.92 15.99
N LYS A 191 -3.00 -12.93 17.13
CA LYS A 191 -3.58 -11.74 17.77
C LYS A 191 -2.51 -10.79 18.33
N GLU A 192 -1.30 -11.28 18.52
CA GLU A 192 -0.17 -10.49 19.02
C GLU A 192 0.58 -9.75 17.91
N ASP A 193 0.35 -10.10 16.64
CA ASP A 193 0.95 -9.41 15.50
C ASP A 193 0.44 -7.96 15.40
N LEU A 194 1.38 -7.05 15.13
CA LEU A 194 1.12 -5.64 14.77
C LEU A 194 0.85 -5.49 13.27
N ASP A 195 0.17 -6.46 12.66
CA ASP A 195 -0.18 -6.45 11.25
C ASP A 195 -1.57 -5.81 11.03
N TRP A 196 -2.02 -5.78 9.80
CA TRP A 196 -3.24 -5.11 9.38
C TRP A 196 -4.48 -5.97 9.59
N ALA A 197 -5.56 -5.33 10.05
CA ALA A 197 -6.91 -5.86 10.00
C ALA A 197 -7.80 -4.89 9.22
N GLY A 198 -8.87 -5.39 8.59
CA GLY A 198 -9.75 -4.52 7.83
C GLY A 198 -10.83 -5.24 7.07
N GLU A 199 -11.31 -4.56 6.05
CA GLU A 199 -12.33 -5.06 5.11
C GLU A 199 -11.89 -4.82 3.67
N ALA A 200 -12.28 -5.73 2.79
CA ALA A 200 -12.06 -5.64 1.36
C ALA A 200 -13.35 -5.95 0.60
N TYR A 201 -13.59 -5.21 -0.46
CA TYR A 201 -14.59 -5.50 -1.48
C TYR A 201 -13.87 -6.10 -2.68
N ILE A 202 -14.23 -7.33 -3.01
CA ILE A 202 -13.61 -8.13 -4.06
C ILE A 202 -14.61 -8.30 -5.20
N ASP A 203 -14.25 -7.94 -6.42
CA ASP A 203 -15.07 -8.18 -7.61
C ASP A 203 -15.38 -9.68 -7.76
N ALA A 204 -16.66 -10.03 -7.87
CA ALA A 204 -17.10 -11.42 -7.90
C ALA A 204 -16.79 -12.14 -9.22
N ASN A 205 -16.52 -11.39 -10.29
CA ASN A 205 -16.20 -11.95 -11.61
C ASN A 205 -14.68 -12.08 -11.79
N ASP A 206 -13.95 -11.00 -11.46
CA ASP A 206 -12.50 -10.95 -11.71
C ASP A 206 -11.68 -11.47 -10.53
N PHE A 207 -12.26 -11.58 -9.33
CA PHE A 207 -11.54 -11.87 -8.08
C PHE A 207 -10.36 -10.91 -7.86
N GLU A 208 -10.60 -9.64 -8.10
CA GLU A 208 -9.65 -8.55 -7.85
C GLU A 208 -10.24 -7.59 -6.82
N PRO A 209 -9.42 -6.97 -5.96
CA PRO A 209 -9.92 -5.99 -5.01
C PRO A 209 -10.42 -4.76 -5.75
N ILE A 210 -11.57 -4.24 -5.32
CA ILE A 210 -12.12 -2.94 -5.73
C ILE A 210 -11.70 -1.88 -4.71
N TYR A 211 -11.85 -2.23 -3.43
CA TYR A 211 -11.55 -1.35 -2.32
C TYR A 211 -11.05 -2.15 -1.12
N VAL A 212 -10.02 -1.65 -0.47
CA VAL A 212 -9.47 -2.23 0.76
C VAL A 212 -9.33 -1.12 1.78
N TYR A 213 -9.87 -1.35 2.96
CA TYR A 213 -9.66 -0.49 4.13
C TYR A 213 -8.92 -1.26 5.20
N THR A 214 -7.88 -0.66 5.76
CA THR A 214 -7.05 -1.29 6.79
C THR A 214 -6.89 -0.39 8.01
N LYS A 215 -6.62 -1.02 9.13
CA LYS A 215 -6.15 -0.41 10.37
C LYS A 215 -5.20 -1.36 11.08
N LEU A 216 -4.36 -0.87 11.96
CA LEU A 216 -3.58 -1.75 12.84
C LEU A 216 -4.52 -2.65 13.64
N ALA A 217 -4.26 -3.96 13.63
CA ALA A 217 -5.08 -4.97 14.32
C ALA A 217 -5.12 -4.74 15.84
N ARG A 218 -4.04 -4.18 16.38
CA ARG A 218 -3.93 -3.82 17.81
C ARG A 218 -3.20 -2.50 18.01
N LYS A 219 -3.41 -1.90 19.14
CA LYS A 219 -2.66 -0.70 19.54
C LYS A 219 -1.20 -1.05 19.78
N ILE A 220 -0.29 -0.15 19.42
CA ILE A 220 1.13 -0.29 19.73
C ILE A 220 1.28 -0.43 21.25
N PRO A 221 2.00 -1.46 21.75
CA PRO A 221 2.17 -1.68 23.19
C PRO A 221 2.72 -0.45 23.91
N LEU A 222 2.20 -0.19 25.12
CA LEU A 222 2.59 0.99 25.91
C LEU A 222 4.10 1.09 26.14
N ALA A 223 4.76 -0.05 26.40
CA ALA A 223 6.21 -0.09 26.60
C ALA A 223 6.96 0.42 25.36
N ILE A 224 6.52 0.05 24.16
CA ILE A 224 7.11 0.50 22.90
C ILE A 224 6.85 2.00 22.69
N ARG A 225 5.62 2.46 22.90
CA ARG A 225 5.26 3.88 22.81
C ARG A 225 6.08 4.73 23.78
N THR A 226 6.27 4.26 25.02
CA THR A 226 7.05 4.96 26.03
C THR A 226 8.54 4.97 25.67
N LEU A 227 9.08 3.84 25.19
CA LEU A 227 10.50 3.72 24.81
C LEU A 227 10.85 4.62 23.61
N LEU A 228 9.96 4.67 22.62
CA LEU A 228 10.17 5.49 21.41
C LEU A 228 9.65 6.92 21.57
N GLY A 229 8.88 7.19 22.60
CA GLY A 229 8.20 8.47 22.77
C GLY A 229 7.22 8.81 21.64
N THR A 230 6.67 7.77 20.95
CA THR A 230 5.86 7.95 19.75
C THR A 230 4.57 7.16 19.84
N ASP A 231 3.46 7.78 19.42
CA ASP A 231 2.15 7.15 19.25
C ASP A 231 1.51 7.58 17.94
N VAL A 232 0.76 6.69 17.30
CA VAL A 232 0.13 6.91 16.00
C VAL A 232 -1.35 6.47 16.02
N PRO A 233 -2.22 7.17 16.76
CA PRO A 233 -3.65 6.87 16.78
C PRO A 233 -4.26 6.97 15.38
N GLY A 234 -5.14 6.01 15.05
CA GLY A 234 -5.85 5.99 13.78
C GLY A 234 -5.01 5.49 12.59
N PHE A 235 -3.83 4.92 12.86
CA PHE A 235 -2.97 4.42 11.79
C PHE A 235 -3.64 3.30 11.01
N GLY A 236 -3.88 3.58 9.74
CA GLY A 236 -4.52 2.70 8.77
C GLY A 236 -4.51 3.38 7.42
N TYR A 237 -4.93 2.67 6.37
CA TYR A 237 -5.00 3.22 5.03
C TYR A 237 -6.15 2.60 4.24
N SER A 238 -6.53 3.27 3.16
CA SER A 238 -7.46 2.76 2.16
C SER A 238 -6.81 2.69 0.78
N LEU A 239 -7.18 1.67 0.02
CA LEU A 239 -6.79 1.48 -1.37
C LEU A 239 -8.04 1.30 -2.22
N ARG A 240 -8.10 2.01 -3.35
CA ARG A 240 -9.07 1.78 -4.40
C ARG A 240 -8.35 1.25 -5.63
N TYR A 241 -8.91 0.22 -6.23
CA TYR A 241 -8.42 -0.35 -7.48
C TYR A 241 -9.35 0.03 -8.63
N GLU A 242 -8.81 0.07 -9.82
CA GLU A 242 -9.54 0.34 -11.06
C GLU A 242 -8.99 -0.54 -12.19
N LYS A 243 -9.90 -1.15 -12.95
CA LYS A 243 -9.55 -1.96 -14.12
C LYS A 243 -9.23 -1.04 -15.30
N GLN A 244 -8.04 -1.17 -15.85
CA GLN A 244 -7.62 -0.42 -17.03
C GLN A 244 -8.17 -1.06 -18.32
N PRO A 245 -8.22 -0.32 -19.44
CA PRO A 245 -8.74 -0.85 -20.71
C PRO A 245 -8.09 -2.16 -21.18
N GLY A 246 -6.83 -2.41 -20.81
CA GLY A 246 -6.13 -3.68 -21.07
C GLY A 246 -6.51 -4.83 -20.14
N GLY A 247 -7.51 -4.66 -19.26
CA GLY A 247 -8.01 -5.69 -18.33
C GLY A 247 -7.20 -5.82 -17.05
N VAL A 248 -6.10 -5.09 -16.87
CA VAL A 248 -5.24 -5.13 -15.69
C VAL A 248 -5.79 -4.22 -14.61
N TRP A 249 -5.87 -4.74 -13.38
CA TRP A 249 -6.29 -3.98 -12.22
C TRP A 249 -5.11 -3.24 -11.57
N PHE A 250 -5.29 -1.95 -11.33
CA PHE A 250 -4.30 -1.09 -10.69
C PHE A 250 -4.83 -0.49 -9.40
N PRO A 251 -3.99 -0.35 -8.37
CA PRO A 251 -4.26 0.58 -7.27
C PRO A 251 -4.35 2.00 -7.85
N LYS A 252 -5.57 2.52 -7.92
CA LYS A 252 -5.87 3.86 -8.47
C LYS A 252 -5.56 4.95 -7.47
N SER A 253 -6.00 4.74 -6.23
CA SER A 253 -5.76 5.71 -5.17
C SER A 253 -5.45 5.04 -3.84
N TYR A 254 -4.63 5.72 -3.08
CA TYR A 254 -4.28 5.41 -1.69
C TYR A 254 -4.64 6.61 -0.83
N GLY A 255 -5.14 6.38 0.35
CA GLY A 255 -5.42 7.41 1.34
C GLY A 255 -5.06 6.95 2.75
N GLN A 256 -4.38 7.83 3.49
CA GLN A 256 -4.02 7.60 4.87
C GLN A 256 -4.19 8.89 5.66
N GLU A 257 -4.80 8.78 6.84
CA GLU A 257 -4.90 9.86 7.80
C GLU A 257 -4.63 9.32 9.20
N PHE A 258 -3.73 9.97 9.93
CA PHE A 258 -3.42 9.59 11.31
C PHE A 258 -2.87 10.78 12.08
N THR A 259 -2.82 10.64 13.40
CA THR A 259 -2.16 11.60 14.27
C THR A 259 -0.82 11.04 14.72
N LEU A 260 0.23 11.83 14.56
CA LEU A 260 1.57 11.51 15.05
C LEU A 260 1.87 12.31 16.30
N HIS A 261 2.16 11.60 17.39
CA HIS A 261 2.65 12.18 18.63
C HIS A 261 4.09 11.71 18.85
N VAL A 262 5.04 12.65 18.97
CA VAL A 262 6.44 12.35 19.28
C VAL A 262 6.84 13.09 20.52
N LEU A 263 7.18 12.34 21.56
CA LEU A 263 7.47 12.87 22.89
C LEU A 263 6.34 13.80 23.37
N PHE A 264 6.64 14.91 24.02
CA PHE A 264 5.62 15.80 24.58
C PHE A 264 5.44 17.09 23.78
N PHE A 265 6.19 17.29 22.69
CA PHE A 265 6.28 18.58 22.01
C PHE A 265 5.92 18.57 20.52
N PHE A 266 5.89 17.42 19.86
CA PHE A 266 5.60 17.34 18.45
C PHE A 266 4.31 16.55 18.19
N ASN A 267 3.29 17.25 17.74
CA ASN A 267 1.98 16.66 17.40
C ASN A 267 1.54 17.15 16.03
N ARG A 268 1.26 16.21 15.14
CA ARG A 268 0.76 16.49 13.78
C ARG A 268 -0.37 15.56 13.39
N GLN A 269 -1.38 16.10 12.76
CA GLN A 269 -2.29 15.34 11.92
C GLN A 269 -1.64 15.21 10.55
N VAL A 270 -1.42 13.98 10.13
CA VAL A 270 -0.77 13.64 8.86
C VAL A 270 -1.85 13.13 7.92
N MET A 271 -1.91 13.74 6.73
CA MET A 271 -2.77 13.31 5.64
C MET A 271 -1.90 12.99 4.45
N VAL A 272 -2.03 11.78 3.93
CA VAL A 272 -1.30 11.31 2.76
C VAL A 272 -2.30 10.79 1.75
N SER A 273 -2.18 11.21 0.51
CA SER A 273 -2.91 10.60 -0.59
C SER A 273 -2.00 10.39 -1.80
N MET A 274 -2.26 9.32 -2.51
CA MET A 274 -1.60 8.99 -3.77
C MET A 274 -2.67 8.68 -4.81
N ASN A 275 -2.46 9.14 -6.04
CA ASN A 275 -3.34 8.87 -7.16
C ASN A 275 -2.49 8.49 -8.39
N ASN A 276 -2.78 7.33 -8.95
CA ASN A 276 -2.15 6.83 -10.17
C ASN A 276 -3.08 7.10 -11.36
N LYS A 277 -2.54 7.66 -12.44
CA LYS A 277 -3.29 8.06 -13.63
C LYS A 277 -2.43 7.99 -14.90
N ASP A 278 -3.06 8.26 -16.04
CA ASP A 278 -2.40 8.34 -17.34
C ASP A 278 -1.61 7.05 -17.65
N PHE A 279 -2.30 5.89 -17.52
CA PHE A 279 -1.71 4.58 -17.76
C PHE A 279 -1.52 4.35 -19.26
N GLU A 280 -0.27 4.12 -19.66
CA GLU A 280 0.15 3.82 -21.03
C GLU A 280 0.77 2.42 -21.07
N GLN A 281 0.22 1.50 -21.85
CA GLN A 281 0.81 0.19 -22.03
C GLN A 281 2.02 0.29 -22.96
N THR A 282 3.17 -0.22 -22.50
CA THR A 282 4.37 -0.29 -23.32
C THR A 282 4.24 -1.47 -24.29
N HIS A 283 4.22 -1.18 -25.59
CA HIS A 283 4.26 -2.23 -26.61
C HIS A 283 5.72 -2.68 -26.77
N VAL A 284 6.05 -3.85 -26.22
CA VAL A 284 7.31 -4.51 -26.52
C VAL A 284 7.08 -5.33 -27.78
N ASP A 285 7.30 -4.74 -28.96
CA ASP A 285 7.45 -5.48 -30.20
C ASP A 285 8.78 -6.27 -30.14
N THR A 286 8.74 -7.46 -29.62
CA THR A 286 9.87 -8.40 -29.70
C THR A 286 9.94 -8.94 -31.12
N LYS A 287 10.56 -8.19 -32.05
CA LYS A 287 11.03 -8.77 -33.30
C LYS A 287 12.19 -9.71 -32.99
N ILE A 288 11.90 -11.00 -32.82
CA ILE A 288 12.92 -12.03 -32.89
C ILE A 288 13.37 -12.12 -34.33
N THR A 289 14.45 -11.40 -34.69
CA THR A 289 15.15 -11.62 -35.94
C THR A 289 15.93 -12.91 -35.77
N ALA A 290 15.33 -14.05 -36.17
CA ALA A 290 16.07 -15.29 -36.31
C ALA A 290 17.08 -15.10 -37.43
N GLU A 291 18.33 -14.90 -37.07
CA GLU A 291 19.46 -14.93 -38.02
C GLU A 291 19.61 -16.39 -38.48
N ALA A 292 19.39 -16.63 -39.76
CA ALA A 292 19.59 -17.94 -40.36
C ALA A 292 21.07 -18.36 -40.25
N PRO A 293 21.37 -19.62 -39.89
CA PRO A 293 22.74 -20.05 -39.79
C PRO A 293 23.44 -19.97 -41.16
N PRO A 294 24.74 -19.60 -41.22
CA PRO A 294 25.45 -19.47 -42.48
C PRO A 294 25.57 -20.84 -43.13
N THR A 295 25.11 -20.91 -44.38
CA THR A 295 25.29 -22.08 -45.27
C THR A 295 26.75 -22.29 -45.52
N ALA A 296 27.32 -23.38 -45.00
CA ALA A 296 28.67 -23.84 -45.32
C ALA A 296 28.76 -24.20 -46.80
N ARG A 297 29.75 -23.63 -47.45
CA ARG A 297 30.23 -24.06 -48.79
C ARG A 297 31.45 -24.97 -48.60
#